data_6eb9aa6f7b050987bc1592fb7bb96a9f
#
_entry.id   6eb9aa6f7b050987bc1592fb7bb96a9f
#
_cell.length_a   1.000
_cell.length_b   1.000
_cell.length_c   1.000
_cell.angle_alpha   90.00
_cell.angle_beta   90.00
_cell.angle_gamma   90.00
#
_symmetry.space_group_name_H-M   'P 1'
#
loop_
_entity.id
_entity.type
_entity.pdbx_description
1 polymer ?
#
loop_
_entity_poly.entity_id
_entity_poly.type
_entity_poly.pdbx_seq_one_letter_code
_entity_poly.pdbx_strand_id
1 'polypeptide(L)'
;EIEVCDWSSDVCSSDLLDLSGMVAGSKYLGEFEERIKKVLKEVTEDGNIILFLDELHTIIGAGGAEGAIDASNIMKPSLARGEIQLIGATTIAEYRKYIEKDAALERRFQPVTVEEPTEEEAVRILEGIKGKYEDHHHVQITPEAIEAAVRLSSRYINDRNLPDKAIDLIDEASASARLSAL
;
A
#
# COMPACT_ATOMS: atom_id res chain seq x y z
N GLU A 1 13.38 -12.09 -2.98
CA GLU A 1 14.17 -10.98 -2.40
C GLU A 1 13.19 -10.12 -1.63
N ILE A 2 13.42 -9.98 -0.32
CA ILE A 2 12.64 -9.11 0.55
C ILE A 2 13.33 -7.74 0.45
N GLU A 3 12.68 -6.76 -0.16
CA GLU A 3 13.19 -5.39 -0.16
C GLU A 3 12.96 -4.78 1.22
N VAL A 4 14.06 -4.55 1.95
CA VAL A 4 14.05 -3.84 3.21
C VAL A 4 13.93 -2.35 2.92
N CYS A 5 12.75 -1.76 3.18
CA CYS A 5 12.60 -0.30 3.18
C CYS A 5 13.15 0.27 4.49
N ASP A 6 14.32 0.89 4.40
CA ASP A 6 14.94 1.63 5.51
C ASP A 6 14.16 2.93 5.78
N TRP A 7 13.17 2.85 6.66
CA TRP A 7 12.57 4.02 7.26
C TRP A 7 13.38 4.34 8.52
N SER A 8 14.15 5.42 8.46
CA SER A 8 14.98 5.89 9.57
C SER A 8 14.13 6.35 10.77
N SER A 9 13.60 5.40 11.49
CA SER A 9 13.15 5.57 12.86
C SER A 9 13.65 4.36 13.64
N ASP A 10 14.38 4.61 14.70
CA ASP A 10 15.16 3.68 15.52
C ASP A 10 14.39 2.53 16.20
N VAL A 11 13.23 2.09 15.72
CA VAL A 11 12.39 1.13 16.46
C VAL A 11 11.75 0.01 15.65
N CYS A 12 11.68 0.06 14.31
CA CYS A 12 11.00 -1.03 13.58
C CYS A 12 11.55 -1.20 12.15
N SER A 13 12.11 -2.35 11.84
CA SER A 13 12.26 -2.79 10.46
C SER A 13 10.92 -3.40 10.02
N SER A 14 10.23 -2.77 9.07
CA SER A 14 9.02 -3.32 8.47
C SER A 14 9.39 -3.94 7.12
N ASP A 15 9.12 -5.20 6.95
CA ASP A 15 9.30 -5.90 5.69
C ASP A 15 7.99 -5.86 4.90
N LEU A 16 8.03 -5.32 3.68
CA LEU A 16 6.89 -5.32 2.77
C LEU A 16 6.82 -6.68 2.07
N LEU A 17 5.75 -7.42 2.31
CA LEU A 17 5.51 -8.69 1.62
C LEU A 17 4.75 -8.43 0.31
N ASP A 18 5.47 -8.52 -0.81
CA ASP A 18 4.85 -8.49 -2.16
C ASP A 18 4.23 -9.84 -2.49
N LEU A 19 2.94 -9.96 -2.21
CA LEU A 19 2.16 -11.15 -2.53
C LEU A 19 1.88 -11.29 -4.02
N SER A 20 1.78 -10.18 -4.75
CA SER A 20 1.57 -10.20 -6.21
C SER A 20 2.75 -10.84 -6.91
N GLY A 21 3.98 -10.50 -6.49
CA GLY A 21 5.20 -11.13 -6.96
C GLY A 21 5.29 -12.63 -6.60
N MET A 22 4.79 -13.00 -5.42
CA MET A 22 4.75 -14.40 -4.98
C MET A 22 3.77 -15.23 -5.82
N VAL A 23 2.63 -14.67 -6.22
CA VAL A 23 1.65 -15.31 -7.12
C VAL A 23 2.20 -15.42 -8.54
N ALA A 24 2.77 -14.34 -9.08
CA ALA A 24 3.28 -14.30 -10.46
C ALA A 24 4.43 -15.29 -10.70
N GLY A 25 5.19 -15.65 -9.68
CA GLY A 25 6.29 -16.63 -9.75
C GLY A 25 5.88 -18.07 -9.56
N SER A 26 4.62 -18.38 -9.24
CA SER A 26 4.15 -19.75 -9.00
C SER A 26 3.35 -20.29 -10.18
N LYS A 27 3.79 -21.40 -10.75
CA LYS A 27 3.06 -22.10 -11.83
C LYS A 27 1.89 -22.95 -11.33
N TYR A 28 1.87 -23.28 -10.04
CA TYR A 28 0.88 -24.14 -9.40
C TYR A 28 0.44 -23.58 -8.06
N LEU A 29 -0.83 -23.80 -7.74
CA LEU A 29 -1.48 -23.35 -6.49
C LEU A 29 -0.71 -23.79 -5.23
N GLY A 30 -0.19 -25.01 -5.22
CA GLY A 30 0.56 -25.59 -4.10
C GLY A 30 1.88 -24.88 -3.80
N GLU A 31 2.58 -24.34 -4.81
CA GLU A 31 3.83 -23.60 -4.61
C GLU A 31 3.60 -22.28 -3.87
N PHE A 32 2.52 -21.60 -4.15
CA PHE A 32 2.16 -20.36 -3.45
C PHE A 32 1.80 -20.64 -1.99
N GLU A 33 0.99 -21.67 -1.72
CA GLU A 33 0.67 -22.09 -0.35
C GLU A 33 1.91 -22.43 0.46
N GLU A 34 2.84 -23.17 -0.13
CA GLU A 34 4.11 -23.54 0.54
C GLU A 34 4.96 -22.29 0.84
N ARG A 35 5.03 -21.33 -0.08
CA ARG A 35 5.76 -20.08 0.11
C ARG A 35 5.17 -19.26 1.26
N ILE A 36 3.84 -19.08 1.29
CA ILE A 36 3.19 -18.38 2.40
C ILE A 36 3.42 -19.08 3.74
N LYS A 37 3.25 -20.42 3.78
CA LYS A 37 3.51 -21.19 5.00
C LYS A 37 4.94 -21.03 5.50
N LYS A 38 5.91 -20.97 4.57
CA LYS A 38 7.32 -20.77 4.91
C LYS A 38 7.56 -19.38 5.50
N VAL A 39 7.02 -18.33 4.87
CA VAL A 39 7.12 -16.95 5.40
C VAL A 39 6.48 -16.85 6.78
N LEU A 40 5.26 -17.36 6.94
CA LEU A 40 4.57 -17.33 8.24
C LEU A 40 5.35 -18.07 9.33
N LYS A 41 6.00 -19.17 8.98
CA LYS A 41 6.84 -19.91 9.92
C LYS A 41 8.06 -19.09 10.34
N GLU A 42 8.78 -18.47 9.39
CA GLU A 42 9.93 -17.60 9.67
C GLU A 42 9.54 -16.42 10.56
N VAL A 43 8.41 -15.75 10.24
CA VAL A 43 7.86 -14.64 11.05
C VAL A 43 7.51 -15.09 12.47
N THR A 44 6.88 -16.26 12.61
CA THR A 44 6.51 -16.80 13.93
C THR A 44 7.75 -17.19 14.76
N GLU A 45 8.79 -17.73 14.11
CA GLU A 45 10.03 -18.14 14.79
C GLU A 45 10.85 -16.92 15.27
N ASP A 46 10.87 -15.82 14.52
CA ASP A 46 11.58 -14.59 14.89
C ASP A 46 10.83 -13.81 15.99
N GLY A 47 9.52 -13.67 15.87
CA GLY A 47 8.64 -13.04 16.86
C GLY A 47 8.72 -11.50 16.94
N ASN A 48 9.65 -10.86 16.23
CA ASN A 48 9.83 -9.40 16.19
C ASN A 48 9.43 -8.78 14.85
N ILE A 49 8.95 -9.59 13.91
CA ILE A 49 8.59 -9.15 12.55
C ILE A 49 7.14 -8.71 12.54
N ILE A 50 6.87 -7.53 11.99
CA ILE A 50 5.53 -7.05 11.65
C ILE A 50 5.36 -7.16 10.14
N LEU A 51 4.40 -7.96 9.69
CA LEU A 51 4.06 -8.05 8.27
C LEU A 51 3.20 -6.87 7.85
N PHE A 52 3.56 -6.23 6.76
CA PHE A 52 2.69 -5.27 6.09
C PHE A 52 2.15 -5.88 4.79
N LEU A 53 0.82 -5.89 4.66
CA LEU A 53 0.13 -6.38 3.47
C LEU A 53 -0.69 -5.26 2.85
N ASP A 54 -0.24 -4.82 1.67
CA ASP A 54 -1.05 -3.93 0.86
C ASP A 54 -2.18 -4.69 0.17
N GLU A 55 -3.28 -4.01 -0.09
CA GLU A 55 -4.50 -4.60 -0.69
C GLU A 55 -4.95 -5.90 0.00
N LEU A 56 -4.97 -5.90 1.34
CA LEU A 56 -5.30 -7.09 2.16
C LEU A 56 -6.54 -7.85 1.66
N HIS A 57 -7.50 -7.15 1.06
CA HIS A 57 -8.71 -7.73 0.50
C HIS A 57 -8.46 -8.72 -0.65
N THR A 58 -7.35 -8.58 -1.37
CA THR A 58 -7.00 -9.49 -2.48
C THR A 58 -6.69 -10.89 -1.97
N ILE A 59 -6.19 -11.00 -0.75
CA ILE A 59 -5.84 -12.26 -0.10
C ILE A 59 -7.06 -12.89 0.57
N ILE A 60 -7.91 -12.03 1.17
CA ILE A 60 -9.06 -12.47 1.96
C ILE A 60 -10.29 -12.71 1.07
N GLY A 61 -10.43 -11.94 -0.01
CA GLY A 61 -11.59 -11.96 -0.88
C GLY A 61 -11.52 -12.91 -2.09
N ALA A 62 -10.35 -13.46 -2.37
CA ALA A 62 -10.11 -14.28 -3.56
C ALA A 62 -10.86 -15.64 -3.58
N GLY A 63 -11.41 -16.07 -2.46
CA GLY A 63 -12.11 -17.37 -2.33
C GLY A 63 -13.42 -17.54 -3.12
N GLY A 64 -13.83 -16.55 -3.91
CA GLY A 64 -15.09 -16.61 -4.68
C GLY A 64 -14.98 -17.02 -6.15
N ALA A 65 -13.80 -17.06 -6.72
CA ALA A 65 -13.58 -17.50 -8.10
C ALA A 65 -12.91 -18.88 -8.12
N GLU A 66 -13.39 -19.79 -8.96
CA GLU A 66 -12.78 -21.12 -9.15
C GLU A 66 -11.29 -20.95 -9.54
N GLY A 67 -10.39 -21.35 -8.63
CA GLY A 67 -8.94 -21.22 -8.81
C GLY A 67 -8.29 -20.02 -8.10
N ALA A 68 -9.03 -19.17 -7.40
CA ALA A 68 -8.47 -18.11 -6.59
C ALA A 68 -7.91 -18.68 -5.28
N ILE A 69 -6.70 -18.24 -4.97
CA ILE A 69 -5.93 -18.72 -3.82
C ILE A 69 -6.53 -18.12 -2.55
N ASP A 70 -7.14 -18.94 -1.72
CA ASP A 70 -7.62 -18.51 -0.40
C ASP A 70 -6.46 -18.55 0.62
N ALA A 71 -5.55 -17.57 0.50
CA ALA A 71 -4.48 -17.37 1.46
C ALA A 71 -5.02 -17.04 2.86
N SER A 72 -6.27 -16.59 2.96
CA SER A 72 -6.91 -16.29 4.23
C SER A 72 -7.03 -17.53 5.12
N ASN A 73 -7.33 -18.68 4.54
CA ASN A 73 -7.41 -19.94 5.28
C ASN A 73 -6.06 -20.40 5.84
N ILE A 74 -4.95 -20.00 5.22
CA ILE A 74 -3.61 -20.29 5.70
C ILE A 74 -3.22 -19.31 6.82
N MET A 75 -3.60 -18.04 6.70
CA MET A 75 -3.22 -16.99 7.65
C MET A 75 -4.13 -16.94 8.89
N LYS A 76 -5.44 -17.23 8.72
CA LYS A 76 -6.43 -17.19 9.82
C LYS A 76 -6.00 -17.95 11.08
N PRO A 77 -5.44 -19.17 11.02
CA PRO A 77 -5.02 -19.87 12.22
C PRO A 77 -3.93 -19.13 12.99
N SER A 78 -2.90 -18.62 12.32
CA SER A 78 -1.78 -17.91 12.95
C SER A 78 -2.22 -16.54 13.50
N LEU A 79 -3.09 -15.83 12.78
CA LEU A 79 -3.74 -14.61 13.28
C LEU A 79 -4.63 -14.91 14.48
N ALA A 80 -5.39 -16.01 14.45
CA ALA A 80 -6.27 -16.40 15.55
C ALA A 80 -5.52 -16.73 16.84
N ARG A 81 -4.32 -17.28 16.73
CA ARG A 81 -3.46 -17.60 17.87
C ARG A 81 -2.61 -16.40 18.33
N GLY A 82 -2.59 -15.29 17.57
CA GLY A 82 -1.73 -14.14 17.86
C GLY A 82 -0.24 -14.43 17.66
N GLU A 83 0.08 -15.37 16.79
CA GLU A 83 1.46 -15.79 16.51
C GLU A 83 2.19 -14.82 15.58
N ILE A 84 1.43 -14.01 14.83
CA ILE A 84 1.95 -13.03 13.88
C ILE A 84 1.34 -11.66 14.14
N GLN A 85 2.12 -10.62 13.91
CA GLN A 85 1.65 -9.23 13.89
C GLN A 85 1.51 -8.79 12.42
N LEU A 86 0.35 -8.22 12.09
CA LEU A 86 0.01 -7.86 10.73
C LEU A 86 -0.60 -6.46 10.67
N ILE A 87 -0.09 -5.65 9.74
CA ILE A 87 -0.71 -4.39 9.33
C ILE A 87 -1.25 -4.61 7.91
N GLY A 88 -2.54 -4.45 7.70
CA GLY A 88 -3.17 -4.58 6.39
C GLY A 88 -3.69 -3.24 5.89
N ALA A 89 -3.34 -2.86 4.67
CA ALA A 89 -3.93 -1.71 4.01
C ALA A 89 -5.05 -2.17 3.06
N THR A 90 -6.16 -1.44 3.04
CA THR A 90 -7.30 -1.71 2.16
C THR A 90 -8.22 -0.49 2.08
N THR A 91 -9.15 -0.47 1.15
CA THR A 91 -10.18 0.57 1.11
C THR A 91 -11.30 0.28 2.11
N ILE A 92 -12.00 1.34 2.55
CA ILE A 92 -13.16 1.21 3.46
C ILE A 92 -14.24 0.30 2.86
N ALA A 93 -14.45 0.38 1.55
CA ALA A 93 -15.44 -0.44 0.84
C ALA A 93 -15.09 -1.93 0.90
N GLU A 94 -13.83 -2.27 0.62
CA GLU A 94 -13.33 -3.63 0.64
C GLU A 94 -13.23 -4.19 2.07
N TYR A 95 -12.86 -3.34 3.06
CA TYR A 95 -12.90 -3.72 4.48
C TYR A 95 -14.29 -4.19 4.89
N ARG A 96 -15.34 -3.39 4.59
CA ARG A 96 -16.73 -3.74 4.91
C ARG A 96 -17.22 -4.99 4.18
N LYS A 97 -16.72 -5.21 2.98
CA LYS A 97 -17.13 -6.34 2.14
C LYS A 97 -16.52 -7.67 2.57
N TYR A 98 -15.25 -7.68 2.94
CA TYR A 98 -14.48 -8.90 3.15
C TYR A 98 -14.03 -9.14 4.59
N ILE A 99 -13.71 -8.10 5.36
CA ILE A 99 -13.16 -8.25 6.71
C ILE A 99 -14.25 -8.16 7.76
N GLU A 100 -15.10 -7.13 7.72
CA GLU A 100 -16.18 -6.91 8.68
C GLU A 100 -17.23 -8.04 8.65
N LYS A 101 -17.40 -8.71 7.51
CA LYS A 101 -18.32 -9.86 7.40
C LYS A 101 -17.74 -11.18 7.92
N ASP A 102 -16.46 -11.27 8.11
CA ASP A 102 -15.79 -12.45 8.65
C ASP A 102 -15.52 -12.26 10.15
N ALA A 103 -16.37 -12.83 10.99
CA ALA A 103 -16.28 -12.68 12.45
C ALA A 103 -14.93 -13.14 13.05
N ALA A 104 -14.17 -14.00 12.35
CA ALA A 104 -12.85 -14.42 12.79
C ALA A 104 -11.79 -13.35 12.52
N LEU A 105 -11.92 -12.63 11.41
CA LEU A 105 -11.01 -11.53 11.04
C LEU A 105 -11.39 -10.23 11.76
N GLU A 106 -12.67 -9.89 11.83
CA GLU A 106 -13.16 -8.68 12.51
C GLU A 106 -12.63 -8.57 13.94
N ARG A 107 -12.61 -9.68 14.67
CA ARG A 107 -12.12 -9.71 16.06
C ARG A 107 -10.59 -9.59 16.19
N ARG A 108 -9.86 -9.67 15.09
CA ARG A 108 -8.39 -9.70 15.08
C ARG A 108 -7.77 -8.42 14.51
N PHE A 109 -8.53 -7.70 13.70
CA PHE A 109 -8.08 -6.44 13.13
C PHE A 109 -8.74 -5.26 13.83
N GLN A 110 -7.91 -4.34 14.32
CA GLN A 110 -8.34 -3.03 14.79
C GLN A 110 -8.31 -2.08 13.59
N PRO A 111 -9.47 -1.55 13.12
CA PRO A 111 -9.46 -0.60 12.01
C PRO A 111 -8.84 0.73 12.43
N VAL A 112 -7.94 1.24 11.58
CA VAL A 112 -7.37 2.57 11.67
C VAL A 112 -7.73 3.31 10.39
N THR A 113 -8.61 4.31 10.51
CA THR A 113 -9.02 5.11 9.35
C THR A 113 -7.96 6.15 9.05
N VAL A 114 -7.46 6.14 7.81
CA VAL A 114 -6.59 7.18 7.26
C VAL A 114 -7.46 8.10 6.43
N GLU A 115 -7.58 9.35 6.88
CA GLU A 115 -8.37 10.37 6.20
C GLU A 115 -7.56 11.06 5.09
N GLU A 116 -8.25 11.67 4.14
CA GLU A 116 -7.62 12.51 3.12
C GLU A 116 -6.89 13.68 3.81
N PRO A 117 -5.63 13.97 3.43
CA PRO A 117 -4.89 15.08 4.02
C PRO A 117 -5.53 16.42 3.64
N THR A 118 -5.38 17.40 4.51
CA THR A 118 -5.72 18.80 4.21
C THR A 118 -4.85 19.35 3.07
N GLU A 119 -5.27 20.44 2.44
CA GLU A 119 -4.45 21.08 1.38
C GLU A 119 -3.05 21.47 1.89
N GLU A 120 -2.95 21.97 3.13
CA GLU A 120 -1.66 22.30 3.74
C GLU A 120 -0.76 21.08 3.97
N GLU A 121 -1.35 19.96 4.38
CA GLU A 121 -0.61 18.70 4.54
C GLU A 121 -0.19 18.13 3.18
N ALA A 122 -1.07 18.22 2.18
CA ALA A 122 -0.75 17.79 0.82
C ALA A 122 0.41 18.60 0.23
N VAL A 123 0.47 19.92 0.43
CA VAL A 123 1.62 20.75 0.03
C VAL A 123 2.90 20.23 0.66
N ARG A 124 2.91 19.95 1.98
CA ARG A 124 4.09 19.42 2.67
C ARG A 124 4.52 18.05 2.15
N ILE A 125 3.55 17.18 1.83
CA ILE A 125 3.84 15.88 1.23
C ILE A 125 4.51 16.06 -0.14
N LEU A 126 3.96 16.91 -0.99
CA LEU A 126 4.51 17.16 -2.33
C LEU A 126 5.90 17.81 -2.27
N GLU A 127 6.14 18.72 -1.33
CA GLU A 127 7.47 19.29 -1.09
C GLU A 127 8.50 18.20 -0.72
N GLY A 128 8.10 17.20 0.06
CA GLY A 128 8.94 16.08 0.46
C GLY A 128 9.34 15.16 -0.70
N ILE A 129 8.44 15.01 -1.69
CA ILE A 129 8.67 14.07 -2.82
C ILE A 129 9.13 14.77 -4.11
N LYS A 130 9.04 16.12 -4.21
CA LYS A 130 9.31 16.87 -5.44
C LYS A 130 10.66 16.55 -6.07
N GLY A 131 11.70 16.32 -5.27
CA GLY A 131 13.04 16.03 -5.78
C GLY A 131 13.09 14.83 -6.70
N LYS A 132 12.29 13.78 -6.42
CA LYS A 132 12.21 12.59 -7.28
C LYS A 132 11.59 12.91 -8.65
N TYR A 133 10.59 13.81 -8.69
CA TYR A 133 9.94 14.24 -9.93
C TYR A 133 10.84 15.21 -10.71
N GLU A 134 11.56 16.13 -10.03
CA GLU A 134 12.56 17.02 -10.63
C GLU A 134 13.67 16.22 -11.31
N ASP A 135 14.18 15.19 -10.65
CA ASP A 135 15.22 14.31 -11.19
C ASP A 135 14.71 13.50 -12.38
N HIS A 136 13.47 12.98 -12.31
CA HIS A 136 12.88 12.16 -13.36
C HIS A 136 12.60 12.96 -14.64
N HIS A 137 11.97 14.12 -14.47
CA HIS A 137 11.58 14.99 -15.60
C HIS A 137 12.65 15.97 -16.04
N HIS A 138 13.73 16.14 -15.27
CA HIS A 138 14.79 17.14 -15.47
C HIS A 138 14.24 18.57 -15.56
N VAL A 139 13.33 18.91 -14.66
CA VAL A 139 12.72 20.24 -14.49
C VAL A 139 12.85 20.68 -13.04
N GLN A 140 12.66 21.98 -12.79
CA GLN A 140 12.53 22.51 -11.43
C GLN A 140 11.06 22.76 -11.10
N ILE A 141 10.61 22.29 -9.95
CA ILE A 141 9.26 22.46 -9.47
C ILE A 141 9.28 23.54 -8.37
N THR A 142 8.68 24.69 -8.63
CA THR A 142 8.67 25.78 -7.65
C THR A 142 7.63 25.53 -6.56
N PRO A 143 7.78 26.15 -5.36
CA PRO A 143 6.76 26.07 -4.31
C PRO A 143 5.37 26.52 -4.79
N GLU A 144 5.32 27.59 -5.60
CA GLU A 144 4.06 28.10 -6.15
C GLU A 144 3.39 27.10 -7.10
N ALA A 145 4.18 26.28 -7.82
CA ALA A 145 3.64 25.20 -8.66
C ALA A 145 3.01 24.08 -7.82
N ILE A 146 3.61 23.76 -6.68
CA ILE A 146 3.07 22.77 -5.72
C ILE A 146 1.75 23.28 -5.14
N GLU A 147 1.71 24.52 -4.62
CA GLU A 147 0.49 25.12 -4.10
C GLU A 147 -0.62 25.19 -5.16
N ALA A 148 -0.25 25.56 -6.39
CA ALA A 148 -1.20 25.59 -7.50
C ALA A 148 -1.74 24.20 -7.84
N ALA A 149 -0.90 23.18 -7.85
CA ALA A 149 -1.29 21.79 -8.12
C ALA A 149 -2.30 21.28 -7.08
N VAL A 150 -2.04 21.51 -5.79
CA VAL A 150 -2.96 21.13 -4.71
C VAL A 150 -4.28 21.85 -4.84
N ARG A 151 -4.25 23.18 -4.97
CA ARG A 151 -5.46 24.00 -5.07
C ARG A 151 -6.30 23.68 -6.32
N LEU A 152 -5.66 23.52 -7.49
CA LEU A 152 -6.36 23.23 -8.74
C LEU A 152 -6.92 21.82 -8.75
N SER A 153 -6.17 20.84 -8.28
CA SER A 153 -6.66 19.46 -8.17
C SER A 153 -7.84 19.35 -7.19
N SER A 154 -7.77 20.01 -6.03
CA SER A 154 -8.89 20.07 -5.08
C SER A 154 -10.15 20.66 -5.70
N ARG A 155 -10.01 21.68 -6.54
CA ARG A 155 -11.14 22.39 -7.14
C ARG A 155 -11.76 21.68 -8.34
N TYR A 156 -10.95 21.02 -9.16
CA TYR A 156 -11.39 20.52 -10.47
C TYR A 156 -11.39 19.00 -10.60
N ILE A 157 -10.66 18.27 -9.74
CA ILE A 157 -10.59 16.81 -9.76
C ILE A 157 -11.34 16.25 -8.54
N ASN A 158 -12.58 15.77 -8.77
CA ASN A 158 -13.48 15.33 -7.70
C ASN A 158 -13.56 13.80 -7.55
N ASP A 159 -13.00 13.06 -8.47
CA ASP A 159 -13.03 11.59 -8.52
C ASP A 159 -11.82 10.93 -7.86
N ARG A 160 -10.87 11.73 -7.38
CA ARG A 160 -9.65 11.30 -6.69
C ARG A 160 -9.40 12.11 -5.43
N ASN A 161 -8.62 11.54 -4.51
CA ASN A 161 -8.27 12.17 -3.24
C ASN A 161 -6.87 12.80 -3.28
N LEU A 162 -6.62 13.76 -2.37
CA LEU A 162 -5.29 14.22 -2.06
C LEU A 162 -4.52 13.10 -1.31
N PRO A 163 -3.20 12.98 -1.47
CA PRO A 163 -2.32 13.82 -2.32
C PRO A 163 -2.28 13.38 -3.79
N ASP A 164 -2.80 12.21 -4.15
CA ASP A 164 -2.63 11.57 -5.47
C ASP A 164 -3.02 12.46 -6.64
N LYS A 165 -4.20 13.10 -6.59
CA LYS A 165 -4.66 14.02 -7.65
C LYS A 165 -3.73 15.21 -7.88
N ALA A 166 -3.02 15.67 -6.85
CA ALA A 166 -2.06 16.76 -6.97
C ALA A 166 -0.70 16.26 -7.48
N ILE A 167 -0.32 15.04 -7.10
CA ILE A 167 0.88 14.34 -7.62
C ILE A 167 0.74 14.12 -9.13
N ASP A 168 -0.39 13.55 -9.57
CA ASP A 168 -0.67 13.34 -10.99
C ASP A 168 -0.56 14.65 -11.80
N LEU A 169 -1.10 15.75 -11.24
CA LEU A 169 -1.05 17.05 -11.90
C LEU A 169 0.38 17.60 -12.01
N ILE A 170 1.22 17.40 -10.99
CA ILE A 170 2.64 17.78 -11.04
C ILE A 170 3.40 16.92 -12.06
N ASP A 171 3.16 15.63 -12.08
CA ASP A 171 3.81 14.70 -13.00
C ASP A 171 3.51 15.06 -14.46
N GLU A 172 2.23 15.27 -14.79
CA GLU A 172 1.78 15.64 -16.12
C GLU A 172 2.29 17.04 -16.55
N ALA A 173 2.23 18.02 -15.64
CA ALA A 173 2.73 19.37 -15.91
C ALA A 173 4.25 19.37 -16.13
N SER A 174 5.01 18.60 -15.36
CA SER A 174 6.45 18.45 -15.49
C SER A 174 6.84 17.81 -16.82
N ALA A 175 6.13 16.75 -17.22
CA ALA A 175 6.31 16.12 -18.53
C ALA A 175 6.02 17.10 -19.68
N SER A 176 4.94 17.86 -19.57
CA SER A 176 4.58 18.88 -20.58
C SER A 176 5.60 20.02 -20.67
N ALA A 177 6.10 20.50 -19.52
CA ALA A 177 7.12 21.55 -19.47
C ALA A 177 8.43 21.08 -20.14
N ARG A 178 8.85 19.84 -19.87
CA ARG A 178 10.02 19.25 -20.52
C ARG A 178 9.88 19.17 -22.04
N LEU A 179 8.72 18.69 -22.52
CA LEU A 179 8.45 18.61 -23.97
C LEU A 179 8.44 19.98 -24.66
N SER A 180 7.98 21.01 -23.95
CA SER A 180 7.93 22.38 -24.48
C SER A 180 9.30 23.07 -24.50
N ALA A 181 10.29 22.55 -23.75
CA ALA A 181 11.66 23.06 -23.70
C ALA A 181 12.61 22.38 -24.69
N LEU A 182 12.17 21.37 -25.41
CA LEU A 182 12.88 20.67 -26.48
C LEU A 182 12.60 21.32 -27.84
#